data_023db9d18bfcfef60f8ba273a9fd0b6f
#
_entry.id   023db9d18bfcfef60f8ba273a9fd0b6f
#
_cell.length_a   1.000
_cell.length_b   1.000
_cell.length_c   1.000
_cell.angle_alpha   90.00
_cell.angle_beta   90.00
_cell.angle_gamma   90.00
#
_symmetry.space_group_name_H-M   'P 1'
#
loop_
_entity.id
_entity.type
_entity.pdbx_description
1 polymer ?
#
loop_
_entity_poly.entity_id
_entity_poly.type
_entity_poly.pdbx_seq_one_letter_code
_entity_poly.pdbx_strand_id
1 'polypeptide(L)'
;MRIYRVFLPFLMVFLPFGCSAQDDVLVEDEEQEVLSVSKLSFPNAFSPNGDGRNDTFVAKECENITEFHAYIFNRWGQKLFEWTDSSQGWDGTHNGTPVKDGVYFLLCKAKGTDGRTYNIRKDVSLLRGYLENTTNE
;
A
#
# COMPACT_ATOMS: atom_id res chain seq x y z
N MET A 1 29.44 -14.81 11.58
CA MET A 1 29.55 -14.89 11.36
C MET A 1 30.23 -15.08 10.96
N ARG A 2 30.47 -15.14 10.78
CA ARG A 2 30.99 -15.43 10.36
C ARG A 2 31.73 -16.00 9.83
N ILE A 3 32.01 -16.15 9.81
CA ILE A 3 32.49 -16.67 9.22
C ILE A 3 33.07 -17.11 8.78
N TYR A 4 33.63 -17.09 8.76
CA TYR A 4 34.08 -17.50 8.06
C TYR A 4 34.94 -17.74 7.74
N ARG A 5 35.17 -17.76 7.84
CA ARG A 5 35.79 -18.01 7.35
C ARG A 5 36.46 -18.63 7.08
N VAL A 6 36.63 -18.62 7.42
CA VAL A 6 37.07 -19.25 6.93
C VAL A 6 37.37 -19.82 6.39
N PHE A 7 37.76 -19.86 6.27
CA PHE A 7 37.94 -20.46 5.47
C PHE A 7 38.56 -20.70 4.84
N LEU A 8 38.80 -20.47 4.84
CA LEU A 8 39.23 -20.71 4.01
C LEU A 8 39.98 -21.02 3.69
N PRO A 9 40.29 -21.13 3.80
CA PRO A 9 40.84 -21.47 3.19
C PRO A 9 41.24 -22.06 2.89
N PHE A 10 41.46 -22.10 2.95
CA PHE A 10 41.67 -22.65 2.38
C PHE A 10 41.97 -22.96 1.81
N LEU A 11 42.13 -22.80 1.72
CA LEU A 11 42.31 -23.18 0.94
C LEU A 11 42.78 -23.29 0.34
N MET A 12 43.28 -23.30 0.13
CA MET A 12 43.62 -23.47 -0.57
C MET A 12 44.08 -23.72 -1.24
N VAL A 13 44.42 -24.00 -1.15
CA VAL A 13 44.75 -24.31 -1.84
C VAL A 13 45.00 -24.70 -2.54
N PHE A 14 45.26 -24.90 -2.67
CA PHE A 14 45.37 -25.24 -3.45
C PHE A 14 45.50 -25.29 -4.23
N LEU A 15 45.78 -25.34 -4.57
CA LEU A 15 45.75 -25.36 -5.46
C LEU A 15 45.94 -25.25 -6.48
N PRO A 16 46.11 -25.59 -6.98
CA PRO A 16 46.25 -25.31 -7.93
C PRO A 16 45.90 -25.53 -9.13
N PHE A 17 45.90 -25.63 -9.32
CA PHE A 17 45.35 -25.77 -10.30
C PHE A 17 44.61 -25.37 -10.87
N GLY A 18 44.43 -25.15 -10.66
CA GLY A 18 43.59 -24.56 -11.06
C GLY A 18 42.91 -24.10 -11.56
N CYS A 19 42.98 -24.09 -11.74
CA CYS A 19 42.15 -23.60 -12.06
C CYS A 19 41.33 -23.22 -12.42
N SER A 20 41.29 -23.27 -12.56
CA SER A 20 40.33 -22.86 -12.87
C SER A 20 39.43 -22.47 -12.89
N ALA A 21 39.29 -22.38 -12.59
CA ALA A 21 38.27 -21.92 -12.50
C ALA A 21 37.49 -21.57 -12.29
N GLN A 22 37.44 -21.48 -12.10
CA GLN A 22 36.58 -21.14 -11.84
C GLN A 22 35.94 -20.55 -11.64
N ASP A 23 36.05 -20.39 -11.53
CA ASP A 23 35.33 -19.80 -11.28
C ASP A 23 34.44 -19.44 -11.15
N ASP A 24 34.35 -19.62 -11.07
CA ASP A 24 33.45 -19.37 -10.90
C ASP A 24 32.73 -19.03 -10.42
N VAL A 25 32.69 -18.91 -9.95
CA VAL A 25 31.99 -18.58 -9.44
C VAL A 25 31.24 -18.13 -9.18
N LEU A 26 31.04 -17.93 -9.03
CA LEU A 26 30.30 -17.57 -8.78
C LEU A 26 29.70 -17.13 -8.22
N VAL A 27 29.67 -16.98 -7.76
CA VAL A 27 29.07 -16.64 -7.14
C VAL A 27 28.14 -16.08 -7.09
N GLU A 28 27.72 -15.78 -7.04
CA GLU A 28 26.92 -15.36 -7.12
C GLU A 28 25.85 -15.35 -6.61
N ASP A 29 25.49 -15.51 -5.84
CA ASP A 29 24.42 -15.37 -5.02
C ASP A 29 24.36 -14.11 -4.37
N GLU A 30 24.34 -13.13 -5.10
CA GLU A 30 23.81 -11.98 -4.63
C GLU A 30 22.38 -12.17 -4.71
N GLU A 31 21.77 -12.63 -3.66
CA GLU A 31 20.42 -12.38 -3.40
C GLU A 31 20.20 -10.93 -3.60
N GLN A 32 19.90 -10.57 -4.78
CA GLN A 32 19.27 -9.30 -5.02
C GLN A 32 17.96 -9.38 -4.29
N GLU A 33 17.90 -8.79 -3.12
CA GLU A 33 16.66 -8.42 -2.56
C GLU A 33 15.93 -7.62 -3.60
N VAL A 34 15.04 -8.29 -4.29
CA VAL A 34 14.06 -7.60 -5.09
C VAL A 34 13.25 -6.79 -4.10
N LEU A 35 13.65 -5.56 -3.87
CA LEU A 35 12.86 -4.64 -3.10
C LEU A 35 11.52 -4.54 -3.79
N SER A 36 10.54 -5.23 -3.23
CA SER A 36 9.20 -5.17 -3.76
C SER A 36 8.72 -3.73 -3.67
N VAL A 37 8.36 -3.18 -4.81
CA VAL A 37 7.92 -1.81 -4.91
C VAL A 37 6.60 -1.64 -4.17
N SER A 38 6.51 -0.60 -3.35
CA SER A 38 5.27 -0.30 -2.66
C SER A 38 4.30 0.39 -3.61
N LYS A 39 3.00 0.21 -3.37
CA LYS A 39 1.94 0.84 -4.14
C LYS A 39 0.81 1.25 -3.22
N LEU A 40 0.26 2.42 -3.47
CA LEU A 40 -0.89 2.90 -2.70
C LEU A 40 -1.69 3.86 -3.56
N SER A 41 -2.96 3.55 -3.77
CA SER A 41 -3.85 4.45 -4.48
C SER A 41 -5.27 4.30 -3.94
N PHE A 42 -6.09 5.32 -4.19
CA PHE A 42 -7.47 5.36 -3.71
C PHE A 42 -8.40 5.71 -4.87
N PRO A 43 -9.65 5.24 -4.81
CA PRO A 43 -10.64 5.64 -5.81
C PRO A 43 -11.04 7.11 -5.63
N ASN A 44 -11.74 7.66 -6.61
CA ASN A 44 -12.22 9.03 -6.55
C ASN A 44 -13.62 9.14 -5.94
N ALA A 45 -14.34 8.03 -5.89
CA ALA A 45 -15.73 8.04 -5.47
C ALA A 45 -16.13 6.68 -4.93
N PHE A 46 -17.17 6.66 -4.13
CA PHE A 46 -17.77 5.42 -3.68
C PHE A 46 -19.25 5.63 -3.42
N SER A 47 -19.99 4.53 -3.31
CA SER A 47 -21.43 4.57 -3.23
C SER A 47 -21.93 3.62 -2.14
N PRO A 48 -21.99 4.10 -0.89
CA PRO A 48 -22.39 3.24 0.23
C PRO A 48 -23.91 3.09 0.29
N ASN A 49 -24.47 2.33 -0.65
CA ASN A 49 -25.91 2.13 -0.76
C ASN A 49 -26.33 0.69 -0.41
N GLY A 50 -25.40 -0.12 0.04
CA GLY A 50 -25.72 -1.48 0.47
C GLY A 50 -25.85 -2.50 -0.64
N ASP A 51 -25.40 -2.18 -1.86
CA ASP A 51 -25.52 -3.10 -3.00
C ASP A 51 -24.33 -4.04 -3.14
N GLY A 52 -23.37 -3.99 -2.22
CA GLY A 52 -22.19 -4.82 -2.26
C GLY A 52 -21.10 -4.33 -3.18
N ARG A 53 -21.30 -3.18 -3.82
CA ARG A 53 -20.31 -2.60 -4.73
C ARG A 53 -19.92 -1.21 -4.26
N ASN A 54 -18.64 -0.99 -4.08
CA ASN A 54 -18.12 0.33 -3.69
C ASN A 54 -18.85 0.91 -2.49
N ASP A 55 -19.24 0.04 -1.56
CA ASP A 55 -19.94 0.46 -0.35
C ASP A 55 -19.00 1.05 0.68
N THR A 56 -17.71 0.81 0.52
CA THR A 56 -16.69 1.29 1.44
C THR A 56 -15.59 1.97 0.66
N PHE A 57 -15.15 3.13 1.15
CA PHE A 57 -14.02 3.83 0.57
C PHE A 57 -12.73 3.23 1.14
N VAL A 58 -12.06 2.42 0.36
CA VAL A 58 -10.88 1.69 0.78
C VAL A 58 -9.81 1.84 -0.30
N ALA A 59 -8.55 1.63 0.07
CA ALA A 59 -7.45 1.73 -0.88
C ALA A 59 -7.68 0.79 -2.06
N LYS A 60 -7.52 1.32 -3.25
CA LYS A 60 -7.67 0.55 -4.49
C LYS A 60 -6.47 -0.34 -4.72
N GLU A 61 -5.30 0.18 -4.41
CA GLU A 61 -4.07 -0.59 -4.44
C GLU A 61 -3.35 -0.33 -3.11
N CYS A 62 -2.88 -1.38 -2.48
CA CYS A 62 -2.13 -1.24 -1.24
C CYS A 62 -1.21 -2.44 -1.13
N GLU A 63 0.03 -2.26 -1.56
CA GLU A 63 1.02 -3.33 -1.55
C GLU A 63 2.29 -2.84 -0.88
N ASN A 64 2.84 -3.69 -0.03
CA ASN A 64 4.13 -3.43 0.63
C ASN A 64 4.15 -2.12 1.42
N ILE A 65 3.05 -1.87 2.14
CA ILE A 65 2.90 -0.70 2.99
C ILE A 65 3.10 -1.15 4.45
N THR A 66 4.01 -0.51 5.16
CA THR A 66 4.32 -0.85 6.55
C THR A 66 3.61 0.06 7.54
N GLU A 67 3.41 1.33 7.18
CA GLU A 67 2.72 2.28 8.04
C GLU A 67 1.62 2.93 7.23
N PHE A 68 0.47 3.09 7.85
CA PHE A 68 -0.70 3.62 7.17
C PHE A 68 -1.57 4.38 8.15
N HIS A 69 -1.97 5.57 7.77
CA HIS A 69 -2.88 6.37 8.58
C HIS A 69 -3.68 7.26 7.63
N ALA A 70 -4.98 7.07 7.64
CA ALA A 70 -5.87 7.80 6.74
C ALA A 70 -6.96 8.52 7.51
N TYR A 71 -7.35 9.66 7.00
CA TYR A 71 -8.37 10.52 7.60
C TYR A 71 -9.36 10.97 6.54
N ILE A 72 -10.61 11.10 6.92
CA ILE A 72 -11.63 11.71 6.08
C ILE A 72 -12.13 12.98 6.76
N PHE A 73 -12.18 14.06 5.99
CA PHE A 73 -12.66 15.36 6.45
C PHE A 73 -13.82 15.83 5.60
N ASN A 74 -14.72 16.62 6.20
CA ASN A 74 -15.73 17.29 5.42
C ASN A 74 -15.16 18.62 4.89
N ARG A 75 -16.00 19.37 4.14
CA ARG A 75 -15.55 20.64 3.57
C ARG A 75 -15.19 21.70 4.61
N TRP A 76 -15.63 21.50 5.84
CA TRP A 76 -15.36 22.44 6.92
C TRP A 76 -14.07 22.09 7.65
N GLY A 77 -13.40 21.01 7.25
CA GLY A 77 -12.18 20.57 7.89
C GLY A 77 -12.41 19.73 9.13
N GLN A 78 -13.63 19.30 9.38
CA GLN A 78 -13.95 18.45 10.51
C GLN A 78 -13.59 17.00 10.17
N LYS A 79 -12.87 16.35 11.04
CA LYS A 79 -12.50 14.94 10.85
C LYS A 79 -13.72 14.07 11.13
N LEU A 80 -14.10 13.28 10.14
CA LEU A 80 -15.26 12.40 10.25
C LEU A 80 -14.86 10.95 10.54
N PHE A 81 -13.72 10.53 10.05
CA PHE A 81 -13.30 9.15 10.19
C PHE A 81 -11.79 9.07 10.11
N GLU A 82 -11.25 8.04 10.72
CA GLU A 82 -9.80 7.82 10.76
C GLU A 82 -9.55 6.33 10.87
N TRP A 83 -8.58 5.81 10.10
CA TRP A 83 -8.22 4.40 10.23
C TRP A 83 -6.73 4.21 9.97
N THR A 84 -6.19 3.13 10.56
CA THR A 84 -4.76 2.82 10.47
C THR A 84 -4.48 1.49 9.82
N ASP A 85 -5.52 0.73 9.49
CA ASP A 85 -5.38 -0.58 8.85
C ASP A 85 -5.78 -0.43 7.39
N SER A 86 -4.84 -0.68 6.49
CA SER A 86 -5.08 -0.46 5.06
C SER A 86 -6.18 -1.36 4.48
N SER A 87 -6.54 -2.44 5.19
CA SER A 87 -7.62 -3.30 4.74
C SER A 87 -8.99 -2.75 5.13
N GLN A 88 -9.03 -1.76 5.99
CA GLN A 88 -10.27 -1.10 6.39
C GLN A 88 -10.53 0.12 5.54
N GLY A 89 -11.68 0.72 5.71
CA GLY A 89 -12.05 1.90 4.96
C GLY A 89 -13.24 2.59 5.58
N TRP A 90 -13.67 3.66 4.94
CA TRP A 90 -14.76 4.51 5.44
C TRP A 90 -16.07 4.07 4.77
N ASP A 91 -17.09 3.88 5.58
CA ASP A 91 -18.40 3.43 5.11
C ASP A 91 -19.40 4.57 4.89
N GLY A 92 -18.93 5.80 4.95
CA GLY A 92 -19.82 6.94 4.73
C GLY A 92 -20.59 7.38 5.94
N THR A 93 -20.16 6.97 7.15
CA THR A 93 -20.84 7.38 8.38
C THR A 93 -19.92 8.19 9.27
N HIS A 94 -20.54 8.95 10.15
CA HIS A 94 -19.83 9.69 11.20
C HIS A 94 -20.57 9.38 12.50
N ASN A 95 -19.86 8.71 13.43
CA ASN A 95 -20.46 8.27 14.69
C ASN A 95 -21.70 7.41 14.48
N GLY A 96 -21.66 6.55 13.44
CA GLY A 96 -22.77 5.64 13.14
C GLY A 96 -23.90 6.26 12.33
N THR A 97 -23.82 7.54 12.03
CA THR A 97 -24.88 8.22 11.26
C THR A 97 -24.39 8.47 9.84
N PRO A 98 -25.15 8.07 8.82
CA PRO A 98 -24.75 8.33 7.43
C PRO A 98 -24.61 9.82 7.17
N VAL A 99 -23.52 10.20 6.50
CA VAL A 99 -23.33 11.60 6.10
C VAL A 99 -23.97 11.81 4.74
N LYS A 100 -24.19 13.08 4.40
CA LYS A 100 -24.87 13.44 3.15
C LYS A 100 -23.98 13.13 1.96
N ASP A 101 -24.62 12.87 0.83
CA ASP A 101 -23.90 12.77 -0.44
C ASP A 101 -23.18 14.08 -0.72
N GLY A 102 -22.02 13.98 -1.32
CA GLY A 102 -21.24 15.16 -1.62
C GLY A 102 -19.75 14.83 -1.67
N VAL A 103 -18.95 15.88 -1.58
CA VAL A 103 -17.50 15.76 -1.68
C VAL A 103 -16.87 15.84 -0.30
N TYR A 104 -16.00 14.89 -0.04
CA TYR A 104 -15.22 14.81 1.19
C TYR A 104 -13.75 14.79 0.83
N PHE A 105 -12.89 14.80 1.81
CA PHE A 105 -11.47 14.92 1.55
C PHE A 105 -10.70 13.84 2.30
N LEU A 106 -9.82 13.17 1.56
CA LEU A 106 -8.94 12.16 2.12
C LEU A 106 -7.58 12.78 2.37
N LEU A 107 -7.03 12.47 3.53
CA LEU A 107 -5.62 12.70 3.82
C LEU A 107 -5.06 11.38 4.28
N CYS A 108 -4.05 10.87 3.56
CA CYS A 108 -3.44 9.60 3.91
C CYS A 108 -1.93 9.77 3.98
N LYS A 109 -1.35 9.28 5.05
CA LYS A 109 0.09 9.23 5.23
C LYS A 109 0.48 7.77 5.39
N ALA A 110 1.44 7.35 4.61
CA ALA A 110 1.84 5.96 4.59
C ALA A 110 3.31 5.82 4.27
N LYS A 111 3.86 4.66 4.55
CA LYS A 111 5.25 4.36 4.28
C LYS A 111 5.35 2.95 3.74
N GLY A 112 6.11 2.78 2.67
CA GLY A 112 6.32 1.49 2.06
C GLY A 112 7.54 0.77 2.60
N THR A 113 7.60 -0.53 2.36
CA THR A 113 8.76 -1.32 2.75
C THR A 113 10.00 -0.91 1.97
N ASP A 114 9.82 -0.28 0.82
CA ASP A 114 10.90 0.22 -0.04
C ASP A 114 11.40 1.59 0.40
N GLY A 115 10.93 2.11 1.52
CA GLY A 115 11.33 3.41 2.05
C GLY A 115 10.57 4.58 1.45
N ARG A 116 9.66 4.31 0.52
CA ARG A 116 8.87 5.37 -0.12
C ARG A 116 7.82 5.88 0.87
N THR A 117 7.65 7.20 0.92
CA THR A 117 6.62 7.80 1.76
C THR A 117 5.49 8.32 0.90
N TYR A 118 4.27 8.21 1.40
CA TYR A 118 3.08 8.67 0.71
C TYR A 118 2.39 9.74 1.53
N ASN A 119 2.00 10.80 0.87
CA ASN A 119 1.25 11.88 1.50
C ASN A 119 0.17 12.26 0.50
N ILE A 120 -0.95 11.53 0.57
CA ILE A 120 -2.00 11.61 -0.43
C ILE A 120 -3.11 12.52 0.07
N ARG A 121 -3.50 13.47 -0.75
CA ARG A 121 -4.64 14.34 -0.52
C ARG A 121 -5.54 14.20 -1.73
N LYS A 122 -6.82 13.93 -1.48
CA LYS A 122 -7.69 13.60 -2.58
C LYS A 122 -9.13 13.93 -2.25
N ASP A 123 -9.87 14.37 -3.26
CA ASP A 123 -11.30 14.54 -3.13
C ASP A 123 -11.97 13.20 -3.23
N VAL A 124 -13.02 12.99 -2.45
CA VAL A 124 -13.78 11.75 -2.44
C VAL A 124 -15.25 12.09 -2.64
N SER A 125 -15.83 11.59 -3.71
CA SER A 125 -17.25 11.82 -3.98
C SER A 125 -18.07 10.67 -3.39
N LEU A 126 -19.01 11.01 -2.53
CA LEU A 126 -19.92 10.05 -1.93
C LEU A 126 -21.27 10.20 -2.61
N LEU A 127 -21.73 9.16 -3.30
CA LEU A 127 -22.89 9.23 -4.18
C LEU A 127 -23.78 8.01 -3.95
N ARG A 128 -24.79 8.13 -3.11
CA ARG A 128 -25.70 7.02 -2.83
C ARG A 128 -26.76 6.83 -3.88
N GLY A 129 -27.29 7.94 -4.39
CA GLY A 129 -28.39 7.89 -5.32
C GLY A 129 -28.03 7.98 -6.79
N TYR A 130 -26.76 7.94 -7.08
CA TYR A 130 -26.31 8.22 -8.44
C TYR A 130 -26.81 7.20 -9.46
N LEU A 131 -26.86 5.95 -9.07
CA LEU A 131 -27.21 4.88 -10.01
C LEU A 131 -28.71 4.72 -10.20
N GLU A 132 -29.51 5.30 -9.30
CA GLU A 132 -30.95 5.17 -9.42
C GLU A 132 -31.53 6.09 -10.49
N ASN A 133 -30.79 7.12 -10.82
CA ASN A 133 -31.31 8.11 -11.76
C ASN A 133 -31.03 7.82 -13.22
N THR A 134 -30.25 6.77 -13.48
CA THR A 134 -29.88 6.48 -14.87
C THR A 134 -30.76 5.45 -15.53
N THR A 135 -31.71 4.88 -14.79
CA THR A 135 -32.51 3.80 -15.36
C THR A 135 -33.87 4.28 -15.86
N ASN A 136 -34.16 5.58 -15.74
CA ASN A 136 -35.46 6.05 -16.10
C ASN A 136 -35.51 6.72 -17.47
N GLU A 137 -34.79 6.15 -18.41
CA GLU A 137 -34.89 6.67 -19.75
C GLU A 137 -34.89 5.61 -20.79
#